data_6a68f12c51ac1c952021ba5a794d3af4
#
_entry.id   6a68f12c51ac1c952021ba5a794d3af4
#
_cell.length_a   1.000
_cell.length_b   1.000
_cell.length_c   1.000
_cell.angle_alpha   90.00
_cell.angle_beta   90.00
_cell.angle_gamma   90.00
#
_symmetry.space_group_name_H-M   'P 1'
#
loop_
_entity.id
_entity.type
_entity.pdbx_description
1 polymer ?
#
loop_
_entity_poly.entity_id
_entity_poly.type
_entity_poly.pdbx_seq_one_letter_code
_entity_poly.pdbx_strand_id
1 'polypeptide(L)'
;MYQALSELDNIQLFFNTANAELLNIFLAIVMYGVALGIKPHLFKSALDSPKPLAVGLVCQWFVLPVLTFGLVLLFRSHIPSQVALGLILVASCSGGISSNFMVQYGKGNVELSILMTSITTIGTPIFTPLNFALWGGLYVKYFNRLGLASYQPLQVSLGSTVLMVLFVIFLPLVLGWLTNKTAPRFSERLKPVMRYLSIALFLATMLVMLINNFQVFAKYIKYMLLIVFVHNLLAFCIGYLASIMFKLPVKDLRTVTLDNGIRNSGLALTLLNNPKVFPTGAGVVNGGMMFVTALWGVWHLLAGFILAVCLRFLKFDTLDLRRKKRSI
;
A
#
# COMPACT_ATOMS: atom_id res chain seq x y z
N MET A 1 -5.99 0.88 -26.09
CA MET A 1 -5.76 0.98 -24.65
C MET A 1 -4.67 2.01 -24.31
N TYR A 2 -3.43 1.84 -24.81
CA TYR A 2 -2.32 2.77 -24.51
C TYR A 2 -2.66 4.23 -24.88
N GLN A 3 -3.10 4.48 -26.12
CA GLN A 3 -3.47 5.84 -26.57
C GLN A 3 -4.57 6.47 -25.70
N ALA A 4 -5.58 5.71 -25.31
CA ALA A 4 -6.64 6.21 -24.45
C ALA A 4 -6.12 6.54 -23.02
N LEU A 5 -5.20 5.74 -22.49
CA LEU A 5 -4.66 5.95 -21.15
C LEU A 5 -3.52 6.99 -21.11
N SER A 6 -2.80 7.22 -22.24
CA SER A 6 -1.74 8.24 -22.30
C SER A 6 -2.30 9.67 -22.20
N GLU A 7 -3.58 9.86 -22.49
CA GLU A 7 -4.24 11.15 -22.23
C GLU A 7 -4.21 11.49 -20.72
N LEU A 8 -4.26 10.49 -19.85
CA LEU A 8 -4.17 10.69 -18.39
C LEU A 8 -2.84 11.28 -17.93
N ASP A 9 -1.77 11.09 -18.70
CA ASP A 9 -0.46 11.65 -18.41
C ASP A 9 -0.47 13.20 -18.52
N ASN A 10 -1.48 13.77 -19.22
CA ASN A 10 -1.66 15.20 -19.42
C ASN A 10 -2.86 15.78 -18.65
N ILE A 11 -3.59 14.95 -17.90
CA ILE A 11 -4.76 15.40 -17.13
C ILE A 11 -4.31 15.73 -15.71
N GLN A 12 -4.63 16.94 -15.27
CA GLN A 12 -4.56 17.32 -13.87
C GLN A 12 -5.90 16.95 -13.22
N LEU A 13 -5.87 16.02 -12.29
CA LEU A 13 -7.05 15.74 -11.48
C LEU A 13 -7.27 16.89 -10.50
N PHE A 14 -8.52 17.33 -10.41
CA PHE A 14 -8.90 18.41 -9.51
C PHE A 14 -8.80 17.93 -8.06
N PHE A 15 -7.71 18.33 -7.43
CA PHE A 15 -7.52 18.21 -5.99
C PHE A 15 -7.25 19.62 -5.44
N ASN A 16 -8.21 20.17 -4.71
CA ASN A 16 -8.08 21.47 -4.10
C ASN A 16 -7.07 21.42 -2.92
N THR A 17 -6.36 22.51 -2.65
CA THR A 17 -5.46 22.63 -1.49
C THR A 17 -6.11 22.27 -0.16
N ALA A 18 -7.39 22.61 0.03
CA ALA A 18 -8.18 22.17 1.19
C ALA A 18 -8.29 20.64 1.29
N ASN A 19 -8.35 19.92 0.15
CA ASN A 19 -8.37 18.46 0.13
C ASN A 19 -7.01 17.85 0.49
N ALA A 20 -5.90 18.53 0.17
CA ALA A 20 -4.56 18.10 0.55
C ALA A 20 -4.35 18.19 2.08
N GLU A 21 -4.85 19.25 2.72
CA GLU A 21 -4.82 19.39 4.18
C GLU A 21 -5.70 18.33 4.87
N LEU A 22 -6.89 18.07 4.33
CA LEU A 22 -7.75 16.98 4.81
C LEU A 22 -7.08 15.62 4.72
N LEU A 23 -6.34 15.34 3.63
CA LEU A 23 -5.56 14.10 3.49
C LEU A 23 -4.43 13.98 4.51
N ASN A 24 -3.75 15.08 4.82
CA ASN A 24 -2.71 15.09 5.86
C ASN A 24 -3.32 14.80 7.24
N ILE A 25 -4.45 15.41 7.57
CA ILE A 25 -5.20 15.18 8.82
C ILE A 25 -5.68 13.72 8.85
N PHE A 26 -6.26 13.23 7.75
CA PHE A 26 -6.67 11.83 7.61
C PHE A 26 -5.51 10.88 7.88
N LEU A 27 -4.36 11.10 7.23
CA LEU A 27 -3.19 10.26 7.41
C LEU A 27 -2.68 10.30 8.86
N ALA A 28 -2.66 11.49 9.50
CA ALA A 28 -2.29 11.63 10.90
C ALA A 28 -3.22 10.83 11.83
N ILE A 29 -4.54 10.89 11.60
CA ILE A 29 -5.54 10.10 12.35
C ILE A 29 -5.31 8.60 12.15
N VAL A 30 -5.09 8.18 10.90
CA VAL A 30 -4.78 6.78 10.57
C VAL A 30 -3.53 6.32 11.30
N MET A 31 -2.44 7.08 11.22
CA MET A 31 -1.15 6.72 11.84
C MET A 31 -1.24 6.68 13.37
N TYR A 32 -1.93 7.65 13.97
CA TYR A 32 -2.22 7.64 15.41
C TYR A 32 -3.02 6.39 15.81
N GLY A 33 -4.08 6.07 15.05
CA GLY A 33 -4.91 4.88 15.27
C GLY A 33 -4.13 3.57 15.18
N VAL A 34 -3.19 3.45 14.22
CA VAL A 34 -2.28 2.30 14.12
C VAL A 34 -1.45 2.18 15.39
N ALA A 35 -0.85 3.28 15.81
CA ALA A 35 0.07 3.30 16.94
C ALA A 35 -0.60 2.93 18.27
N LEU A 36 -1.89 3.28 18.45
CA LEU A 36 -2.70 2.78 19.57
C LEU A 36 -2.80 1.24 19.59
N GLY A 37 -2.67 0.61 18.43
CA GLY A 37 -2.73 -0.86 18.29
C GLY A 37 -1.41 -1.57 18.54
N ILE A 38 -0.27 -0.87 18.59
CA ILE A 38 1.05 -1.46 18.77
C ILE A 38 1.14 -2.10 20.16
N LYS A 39 1.34 -3.40 20.19
CA LYS A 39 1.47 -4.19 21.42
C LYS A 39 2.93 -4.64 21.58
N PRO A 40 3.68 -4.11 22.56
CA PRO A 40 5.10 -4.44 22.74
C PRO A 40 5.41 -5.92 22.88
N HIS A 41 4.49 -6.70 23.49
CA HIS A 41 4.66 -8.14 23.64
C HIS A 41 4.65 -8.90 22.30
N LEU A 42 3.99 -8.37 21.24
CA LEU A 42 4.00 -8.99 19.92
C LEU A 42 5.39 -8.97 19.27
N PHE A 43 6.19 -7.91 19.57
CA PHE A 43 7.57 -7.85 19.10
C PHE A 43 8.43 -8.93 19.76
N LYS A 44 8.14 -9.29 21.01
CA LYS A 44 8.83 -10.37 21.70
C LYS A 44 8.43 -11.73 21.11
N SER A 45 7.14 -11.98 20.87
CA SER A 45 6.67 -13.23 20.26
C SER A 45 7.19 -13.43 18.83
N ALA A 46 7.49 -12.34 18.10
CA ALA A 46 8.12 -12.43 16.78
C ALA A 46 9.53 -13.00 16.81
N LEU A 47 10.26 -12.83 17.92
CA LEU A 47 11.60 -13.40 18.10
C LEU A 47 11.54 -14.92 18.27
N ASP A 48 10.41 -15.45 18.76
CA ASP A 48 10.21 -16.88 18.93
C ASP A 48 9.90 -17.57 17.59
N SER A 49 9.34 -16.85 16.61
CA SER A 49 9.01 -17.37 15.28
C SER A 49 9.27 -16.32 14.19
N PRO A 50 10.54 -15.95 13.93
CA PRO A 50 10.88 -14.82 13.07
C PRO A 50 10.62 -15.07 11.57
N LYS A 51 10.55 -16.33 11.16
CA LYS A 51 10.47 -16.72 9.76
C LYS A 51 9.25 -16.18 9.01
N PRO A 52 8.00 -16.33 9.50
CA PRO A 52 6.82 -15.77 8.80
C PRO A 52 6.89 -14.26 8.69
N LEU A 53 7.36 -13.57 9.75
CA LEU A 53 7.55 -12.13 9.76
C LEU A 53 8.58 -11.70 8.71
N ALA A 54 9.75 -12.31 8.69
CA ALA A 54 10.82 -12.01 7.72
C ALA A 54 10.34 -12.21 6.29
N VAL A 55 9.66 -13.34 6.00
CA VAL A 55 9.09 -13.61 4.67
C VAL A 55 8.10 -12.52 4.27
N GLY A 56 7.19 -12.15 5.17
CA GLY A 56 6.20 -11.10 4.90
C GLY A 56 6.85 -9.74 4.63
N LEU A 57 7.81 -9.31 5.45
CA LEU A 57 8.51 -8.03 5.29
C LEU A 57 9.35 -7.98 4.00
N VAL A 58 10.06 -9.06 3.68
CA VAL A 58 10.84 -9.17 2.43
C VAL A 58 9.91 -9.09 1.21
N CYS A 59 8.76 -9.77 1.24
CA CYS A 59 7.77 -9.69 0.18
C CYS A 59 7.25 -8.26 -0.01
N GLN A 60 6.99 -7.54 1.09
CA GLN A 60 6.43 -6.20 1.03
C GLN A 60 7.44 -5.12 0.61
N TRP A 61 8.66 -5.16 1.14
CA TRP A 61 9.64 -4.09 0.95
C TRP A 61 10.57 -4.30 -0.26
N PHE A 62 10.75 -5.55 -0.70
CA PHE A 62 11.69 -5.86 -1.78
C PHE A 62 11.03 -6.55 -2.96
N VAL A 63 10.36 -7.69 -2.73
CA VAL A 63 9.88 -8.52 -3.84
C VAL A 63 8.79 -7.81 -4.64
N LEU A 64 7.81 -7.20 -3.97
CA LEU A 64 6.71 -6.53 -4.68
C LEU A 64 7.18 -5.31 -5.47
N PRO A 65 8.01 -4.37 -4.93
CA PRO A 65 8.55 -3.27 -5.74
C PRO A 65 9.36 -3.74 -6.94
N VAL A 66 10.23 -4.75 -6.78
CA VAL A 66 11.03 -5.34 -7.87
C VAL A 66 10.13 -5.90 -8.97
N LEU A 67 9.16 -6.75 -8.59
CA LEU A 67 8.26 -7.39 -9.56
C LEU A 67 7.28 -6.38 -10.19
N THR A 68 6.89 -5.33 -9.46
CA THR A 68 6.14 -4.22 -10.04
C THR A 68 6.96 -3.51 -11.10
N PHE A 69 8.23 -3.20 -10.82
CA PHE A 69 9.13 -2.62 -11.81
C PHE A 69 9.27 -3.52 -13.05
N GLY A 70 9.46 -4.83 -12.87
CA GLY A 70 9.48 -5.78 -13.97
C GLY A 70 8.16 -5.81 -14.77
N LEU A 71 7.02 -5.79 -14.08
CA LEU A 71 5.70 -5.77 -14.71
C LEU A 71 5.48 -4.52 -15.57
N VAL A 72 5.80 -3.33 -15.06
CA VAL A 72 5.63 -2.09 -15.84
C VAL A 72 6.58 -1.99 -17.01
N LEU A 73 7.78 -2.59 -16.93
CA LEU A 73 8.69 -2.70 -18.08
C LEU A 73 8.17 -3.69 -19.12
N LEU A 74 7.64 -4.84 -18.70
CA LEU A 74 7.11 -5.87 -19.59
C LEU A 74 5.90 -5.33 -20.38
N PHE A 75 5.01 -4.59 -19.71
CA PHE A 75 3.79 -4.03 -20.29
C PHE A 75 3.93 -2.56 -20.70
N ARG A 76 5.14 -2.07 -20.95
CA ARG A 76 5.44 -0.67 -21.29
C ARG A 76 4.65 -0.11 -22.48
N SER A 77 4.28 -0.96 -23.45
CA SER A 77 3.47 -0.59 -24.61
C SER A 77 1.97 -0.49 -24.29
N HIS A 78 1.54 -0.86 -23.09
CA HIS A 78 0.14 -0.90 -22.68
C HIS A 78 -0.14 0.00 -21.47
N ILE A 79 0.88 0.28 -20.66
CA ILE A 79 0.78 1.07 -19.42
C ILE A 79 1.48 2.41 -19.65
N PRO A 80 0.77 3.54 -19.58
CA PRO A 80 1.37 4.87 -19.63
C PRO A 80 2.30 5.13 -18.45
N SER A 81 3.21 6.08 -18.62
CA SER A 81 4.31 6.25 -17.66
C SER A 81 3.86 6.74 -16.30
N GLN A 82 2.87 7.62 -16.21
CA GLN A 82 2.36 8.05 -14.91
C GLN A 82 1.61 6.92 -14.20
N VAL A 83 0.85 6.11 -14.93
CA VAL A 83 0.20 4.93 -14.37
C VAL A 83 1.24 3.95 -13.83
N ALA A 84 2.32 3.72 -14.58
CA ALA A 84 3.44 2.88 -14.14
C ALA A 84 4.09 3.41 -12.86
N LEU A 85 4.38 4.71 -12.80
CA LEU A 85 4.93 5.37 -11.61
C LEU A 85 3.97 5.29 -10.41
N GLY A 86 2.66 5.42 -10.64
CA GLY A 86 1.65 5.23 -9.60
C GLY A 86 1.64 3.81 -9.02
N LEU A 87 1.76 2.79 -9.88
CA LEU A 87 1.89 1.39 -9.42
C LEU A 87 3.17 1.16 -8.61
N ILE A 88 4.30 1.72 -9.06
CA ILE A 88 5.58 1.67 -8.32
C ILE A 88 5.44 2.38 -6.96
N LEU A 89 4.76 3.52 -6.91
CA LEU A 89 4.52 4.23 -5.64
C LEU A 89 3.66 3.40 -4.68
N VAL A 90 2.55 2.82 -5.15
CA VAL A 90 1.69 1.95 -4.35
C VAL A 90 2.49 0.74 -3.84
N ALA A 91 3.29 0.09 -4.69
CA ALA A 91 4.13 -1.03 -4.30
C ALA A 91 5.19 -0.64 -3.24
N SER A 92 5.65 0.62 -3.26
CA SER A 92 6.63 1.17 -2.31
C SER A 92 6.03 1.54 -0.95
N CYS A 93 4.70 1.68 -0.85
CA CYS A 93 4.04 2.02 0.41
C CYS A 93 4.01 0.84 1.39
N SER A 94 3.80 1.14 2.68
CA SER A 94 3.62 0.12 3.73
C SER A 94 2.33 -0.70 3.56
N GLY A 95 2.20 -1.78 4.32
CA GLY A 95 0.96 -2.52 4.46
C GLY A 95 -0.18 -1.65 5.00
N GLY A 96 -1.41 -1.94 4.60
CA GLY A 96 -2.62 -1.23 5.04
C GLY A 96 -3.23 -1.87 6.28
N ILE A 97 -3.79 -1.06 7.19
CA ILE A 97 -4.39 -1.53 8.47
C ILE A 97 -5.60 -2.45 8.23
N SER A 98 -6.29 -2.27 7.11
CA SER A 98 -7.45 -3.09 6.74
C SER A 98 -7.10 -4.56 6.56
N SER A 99 -5.83 -4.90 6.34
CA SER A 99 -5.37 -6.29 6.26
C SER A 99 -5.64 -7.06 7.56
N ASN A 100 -5.45 -6.43 8.73
CA ASN A 100 -5.67 -7.07 10.03
C ASN A 100 -7.10 -7.61 10.17
N PHE A 101 -8.10 -6.85 9.68
CA PHE A 101 -9.49 -7.30 9.67
C PHE A 101 -9.71 -8.45 8.69
N MET A 102 -9.13 -8.35 7.49
CA MET A 102 -9.26 -9.39 6.48
C MET A 102 -8.57 -10.69 6.90
N VAL A 103 -7.41 -10.59 7.53
CA VAL A 103 -6.68 -11.72 8.12
C VAL A 103 -7.51 -12.39 9.22
N GLN A 104 -8.12 -11.62 10.11
CA GLN A 104 -9.02 -12.15 11.14
C GLN A 104 -10.19 -12.89 10.51
N TYR A 105 -10.84 -12.29 9.50
CA TYR A 105 -11.97 -12.89 8.82
C TYR A 105 -11.57 -14.17 8.05
N GLY A 106 -10.43 -14.15 7.38
CA GLY A 106 -9.83 -15.28 6.64
C GLY A 106 -9.21 -16.37 7.52
N LYS A 107 -9.35 -16.30 8.86
CA LYS A 107 -8.76 -17.23 9.84
C LYS A 107 -7.22 -17.34 9.74
N GLY A 108 -6.56 -16.25 9.47
CA GLY A 108 -5.10 -16.11 9.53
C GLY A 108 -4.59 -15.83 10.93
N ASN A 109 -3.29 -15.58 11.04
CA ASN A 109 -2.59 -15.18 12.26
C ASN A 109 -2.66 -13.66 12.43
N VAL A 110 -3.60 -13.20 13.26
CA VAL A 110 -3.86 -11.75 13.47
C VAL A 110 -2.69 -11.07 14.16
N GLU A 111 -1.98 -11.77 15.06
CA GLU A 111 -0.81 -11.21 15.75
C GLU A 111 0.32 -10.91 14.76
N LEU A 112 0.60 -11.83 13.85
CA LEU A 112 1.56 -11.63 12.77
C LEU A 112 1.16 -10.45 11.87
N SER A 113 -0.12 -10.34 11.50
CA SER A 113 -0.64 -9.23 10.68
C SER A 113 -0.44 -7.87 11.35
N ILE A 114 -0.82 -7.75 12.63
CA ILE A 114 -0.63 -6.52 13.41
C ILE A 114 0.86 -6.17 13.49
N LEU A 115 1.71 -7.16 13.71
CA LEU A 115 3.15 -6.96 13.79
C LEU A 115 3.75 -6.51 12.46
N MET A 116 3.40 -7.19 11.34
CA MET A 116 3.84 -6.79 9.99
C MET A 116 3.40 -5.36 9.67
N THR A 117 2.13 -5.05 9.89
CA THR A 117 1.59 -3.70 9.66
C THR A 117 2.30 -2.66 10.51
N SER A 118 2.56 -2.95 11.80
CA SER A 118 3.26 -2.05 12.71
C SER A 118 4.70 -1.77 12.24
N ILE A 119 5.46 -2.81 11.91
CA ILE A 119 6.85 -2.68 11.45
C ILE A 119 6.92 -1.94 10.13
N THR A 120 6.05 -2.30 9.17
CA THR A 120 6.05 -1.65 7.86
C THR A 120 5.62 -0.18 7.95
N THR A 121 4.71 0.15 8.87
CA THR A 121 4.29 1.54 9.11
C THR A 121 5.41 2.36 9.76
N ILE A 122 6.10 1.80 10.77
CA ILE A 122 7.28 2.45 11.40
C ILE A 122 8.41 2.64 10.38
N GLY A 123 8.60 1.67 9.48
CA GLY A 123 9.59 1.74 8.40
C GLY A 123 9.22 2.65 7.23
N THR A 124 7.96 3.07 7.12
CA THR A 124 7.45 3.87 5.99
C THR A 124 8.28 5.12 5.68
N PRO A 125 8.71 5.95 6.66
CA PRO A 125 9.50 7.15 6.38
C PRO A 125 10.80 6.88 5.62
N ILE A 126 11.33 5.69 5.74
CA ILE A 126 12.59 5.28 5.08
C ILE A 126 12.30 4.48 3.82
N PHE A 127 11.54 3.39 3.95
CA PHE A 127 11.38 2.42 2.86
C PHE A 127 10.50 2.93 1.71
N THR A 128 9.47 3.73 1.97
CA THR A 128 8.61 4.24 0.89
C THR A 128 9.36 5.23 -0.02
N PRO A 129 10.02 6.28 0.49
CA PRO A 129 10.81 7.18 -0.37
C PRO A 129 11.97 6.48 -1.05
N LEU A 130 12.67 5.58 -0.34
CA LEU A 130 13.83 4.86 -0.89
C LEU A 130 13.42 3.95 -2.05
N ASN A 131 12.38 3.14 -1.88
CA ASN A 131 11.88 2.26 -2.94
C ASN A 131 11.37 3.05 -4.14
N PHE A 132 10.60 4.11 -3.89
CA PHE A 132 10.07 4.93 -4.98
C PHE A 132 11.18 5.66 -5.72
N ALA A 133 12.15 6.23 -5.03
CA ALA A 133 13.31 6.87 -5.66
C ALA A 133 14.14 5.88 -6.48
N LEU A 134 14.37 4.67 -5.95
CA LEU A 134 15.11 3.63 -6.66
C LEU A 134 14.37 3.15 -7.90
N TRP A 135 13.17 2.60 -7.74
CA TRP A 135 12.46 1.94 -8.84
C TRP A 135 11.81 2.94 -9.79
N GLY A 136 11.23 4.04 -9.28
CA GLY A 136 10.71 5.14 -10.09
C GLY A 136 11.82 5.87 -10.84
N GLY A 137 12.95 6.13 -10.17
CA GLY A 137 14.13 6.74 -10.80
C GLY A 137 14.73 5.86 -11.90
N LEU A 138 14.85 4.55 -11.67
CA LEU A 138 15.29 3.59 -12.70
C LEU A 138 14.32 3.54 -13.89
N TYR A 139 13.00 3.59 -13.62
CA TYR A 139 11.98 3.63 -14.66
C TYR A 139 12.13 4.87 -15.54
N VAL A 140 12.20 6.06 -14.95
CA VAL A 140 12.37 7.33 -15.68
C VAL A 140 13.69 7.33 -16.48
N LYS A 141 14.80 6.89 -15.86
CA LYS A 141 16.11 6.80 -16.53
C LYS A 141 16.07 5.86 -17.74
N TYR A 142 15.38 4.73 -17.63
CA TYR A 142 15.22 3.76 -18.72
C TYR A 142 14.46 4.37 -19.90
N PHE A 143 13.31 5.03 -19.64
CA PHE A 143 12.48 5.63 -20.69
C PHE A 143 13.14 6.84 -21.35
N ASN A 144 13.84 7.69 -20.59
CA ASN A 144 14.58 8.82 -21.15
C ASN A 144 15.70 8.35 -22.10
N ARG A 145 16.36 7.22 -21.81
CA ARG A 145 17.37 6.63 -22.69
C ARG A 145 16.79 6.11 -24.01
N LEU A 146 15.54 5.70 -24.01
CA LEU A 146 14.87 5.21 -25.22
C LEU A 146 14.27 6.35 -26.06
N GLY A 147 14.36 7.61 -25.63
CA GLY A 147 13.74 8.75 -26.32
C GLY A 147 12.22 8.69 -26.35
N LEU A 148 11.60 7.81 -25.56
CA LEU A 148 10.16 7.57 -25.57
C LEU A 148 9.37 8.58 -24.71
N ALA A 149 10.05 9.38 -23.91
CA ALA A 149 9.42 10.43 -23.12
C ALA A 149 10.43 11.51 -22.75
N SER A 150 10.05 12.78 -22.95
CA SER A 150 10.72 13.93 -22.33
C SER A 150 10.14 14.12 -20.92
N TYR A 151 10.31 13.12 -20.06
CA TYR A 151 9.96 13.32 -18.64
C TYR A 151 11.04 14.19 -18.02
N GLN A 152 10.61 15.31 -17.47
CA GLN A 152 11.44 16.00 -16.50
C GLN A 152 11.77 14.99 -15.39
N PRO A 153 13.04 14.86 -15.01
CA PRO A 153 13.40 13.95 -13.90
C PRO A 153 12.47 14.29 -12.73
N LEU A 154 11.81 13.27 -12.19
CA LEU A 154 11.06 13.42 -10.95
C LEU A 154 12.03 14.02 -9.93
N GLN A 155 11.97 15.35 -9.78
CA GLN A 155 12.74 16.07 -8.78
C GLN A 155 12.10 15.83 -7.41
N VAL A 156 11.95 14.53 -7.05
CA VAL A 156 11.58 14.16 -5.70
C VAL A 156 12.82 14.44 -4.87
N SER A 157 12.84 15.59 -4.22
CA SER A 157 13.87 15.87 -3.22
C SER A 157 13.71 14.83 -2.09
N LEU A 158 14.59 13.82 -2.11
CA LEU A 158 14.57 12.76 -1.08
C LEU A 158 14.59 13.35 0.32
N GLY A 159 15.40 14.41 0.56
CA GLY A 159 15.50 15.05 1.87
C GLY A 159 14.18 15.69 2.32
N SER A 160 13.53 16.47 1.49
CA SER A 160 12.25 17.10 1.84
C SER A 160 11.13 16.07 1.97
N THR A 161 11.14 15.02 1.13
CA THR A 161 10.18 13.92 1.21
C THR A 161 10.33 13.15 2.51
N VAL A 162 11.55 12.77 2.88
CA VAL A 162 11.83 12.07 4.14
C VAL A 162 11.41 12.90 5.34
N LEU A 163 11.78 14.20 5.38
CA LEU A 163 11.43 15.09 6.49
C LEU A 163 9.90 15.23 6.63
N MET A 164 9.19 15.44 5.51
CA MET A 164 7.74 15.56 5.55
C MET A 164 7.06 14.27 6.00
N VAL A 165 7.47 13.13 5.43
CA VAL A 165 6.95 11.82 5.82
C VAL A 165 7.23 11.55 7.30
N LEU A 166 8.40 11.95 7.81
CA LEU A 166 8.71 11.90 9.24
C LEU A 166 7.70 12.71 10.06
N PHE A 167 7.41 13.96 9.70
CA PHE A 167 6.48 14.78 10.47
C PHE A 167 5.04 14.26 10.38
N VAL A 168 4.55 13.96 9.19
CA VAL A 168 3.15 13.57 8.97
C VAL A 168 2.84 12.16 9.47
N ILE A 169 3.83 11.26 9.46
CA ILE A 169 3.65 9.87 9.88
C ILE A 169 4.22 9.63 11.27
N PHE A 170 5.47 10.04 11.51
CA PHE A 170 6.18 9.66 12.73
C PHE A 170 5.63 10.36 13.97
N LEU A 171 5.29 11.66 13.87
CA LEU A 171 4.72 12.41 15.01
C LEU A 171 3.40 11.78 15.50
N PRO A 172 2.39 11.51 14.65
CA PRO A 172 1.18 10.81 15.10
C PRO A 172 1.45 9.40 15.63
N LEU A 173 2.40 8.66 15.04
CA LEU A 173 2.81 7.34 15.53
C LEU A 173 3.36 7.42 16.95
N VAL A 174 4.27 8.35 17.21
CA VAL A 174 4.85 8.55 18.56
C VAL A 174 3.77 8.94 19.56
N LEU A 175 2.89 9.87 19.22
CA LEU A 175 1.77 10.28 20.06
C LEU A 175 0.82 9.13 20.38
N GLY A 176 0.46 8.32 19.39
CA GLY A 176 -0.39 7.14 19.56
C GLY A 176 0.27 6.07 20.43
N TRP A 177 1.57 5.80 20.21
CA TRP A 177 2.33 4.89 21.05
C TRP A 177 2.45 5.39 22.50
N LEU A 178 2.71 6.69 22.70
CA LEU A 178 2.75 7.31 24.01
C LEU A 178 1.39 7.17 24.73
N THR A 179 0.30 7.47 24.03
CA THR A 179 -1.08 7.29 24.55
C THR A 179 -1.32 5.84 24.97
N ASN A 180 -0.89 4.87 24.14
CA ASN A 180 -1.05 3.45 24.48
C ASN A 180 -0.22 3.05 25.71
N LYS A 181 0.97 3.62 25.87
CA LYS A 181 1.86 3.35 27.00
C LYS A 181 1.39 4.01 28.31
N THR A 182 0.95 5.27 28.26
CA THR A 182 0.58 6.05 29.46
C THR A 182 -0.86 5.86 29.88
N ALA A 183 -1.77 5.64 28.94
CA ALA A 183 -3.20 5.51 29.18
C ALA A 183 -3.80 4.29 28.44
N PRO A 184 -3.42 3.05 28.77
CA PRO A 184 -3.81 1.86 28.03
C PRO A 184 -5.32 1.63 27.98
N ARG A 185 -6.05 1.93 29.07
CA ARG A 185 -7.52 1.82 29.11
C ARG A 185 -8.21 2.81 28.15
N PHE A 186 -7.69 4.02 28.04
CA PHE A 186 -8.17 5.03 27.09
C PHE A 186 -7.85 4.60 25.66
N SER A 187 -6.65 4.12 25.42
CA SER A 187 -6.21 3.59 24.12
C SER A 187 -7.14 2.48 23.62
N GLU A 188 -7.50 1.50 24.46
CA GLU A 188 -8.40 0.40 24.06
C GLU A 188 -9.81 0.91 23.68
N ARG A 189 -10.33 1.95 24.32
CA ARG A 189 -11.60 2.56 23.95
C ARG A 189 -11.52 3.39 22.67
N LEU A 190 -10.38 4.03 22.43
CA LEU A 190 -10.17 4.92 21.30
C LEU A 190 -9.87 4.16 19.98
N LYS A 191 -9.26 2.99 20.05
CA LYS A 191 -8.92 2.15 18.87
C LYS A 191 -10.08 1.94 17.91
N PRO A 192 -11.25 1.45 18.33
CA PRO A 192 -12.36 1.23 17.40
C PRO A 192 -12.83 2.54 16.78
N VAL A 193 -12.86 3.65 17.56
CA VAL A 193 -13.25 4.98 17.05
C VAL A 193 -12.29 5.43 15.95
N MET A 194 -10.98 5.37 16.20
CA MET A 194 -9.95 5.73 15.20
C MET A 194 -10.03 4.87 13.96
N ARG A 195 -10.30 3.58 14.13
CA ARG A 195 -10.46 2.64 13.00
C ARG A 195 -11.63 3.04 12.10
N TYR A 196 -12.82 3.23 12.66
CA TYR A 196 -14.00 3.60 11.88
C TYR A 196 -13.87 5.00 11.29
N LEU A 197 -13.31 5.94 12.04
CA LEU A 197 -13.03 7.29 11.56
C LEU A 197 -12.06 7.26 10.37
N SER A 198 -11.00 6.47 10.45
CA SER A 198 -10.03 6.30 9.35
C SER A 198 -10.68 5.74 8.08
N ILE A 199 -11.54 4.72 8.23
CA ILE A 199 -12.26 4.15 7.08
C ILE A 199 -13.24 5.17 6.49
N ALA A 200 -13.99 5.86 7.34
CA ALA A 200 -14.96 6.87 6.89
C ALA A 200 -14.29 8.04 6.16
N LEU A 201 -13.18 8.55 6.70
CA LEU A 201 -12.41 9.62 6.07
C LEU A 201 -11.78 9.17 4.75
N PHE A 202 -11.27 7.94 4.69
CA PHE A 202 -10.73 7.38 3.44
C PHE A 202 -11.82 7.29 2.37
N LEU A 203 -12.97 6.71 2.71
CA LEU A 203 -14.08 6.60 1.77
C LEU A 203 -14.62 7.98 1.35
N ALA A 204 -14.74 8.93 2.29
CA ALA A 204 -15.16 10.30 1.98
C ALA A 204 -14.17 10.98 1.01
N THR A 205 -12.87 10.83 1.24
CA THR A 205 -11.84 11.38 0.34
C THR A 205 -11.93 10.76 -1.06
N MET A 206 -12.12 9.43 -1.15
CA MET A 206 -12.29 8.75 -2.43
C MET A 206 -13.58 9.19 -3.15
N LEU A 207 -14.65 9.36 -2.41
CA LEU A 207 -15.92 9.82 -2.97
C LEU A 207 -15.82 11.25 -3.53
N VAL A 208 -15.22 12.17 -2.78
CA VAL A 208 -14.96 13.56 -3.24
C VAL A 208 -14.10 13.55 -4.49
N MET A 209 -13.04 12.76 -4.52
CA MET A 209 -12.18 12.62 -5.69
C MET A 209 -12.94 12.07 -6.90
N LEU A 210 -13.79 11.06 -6.70
CA LEU A 210 -14.62 10.48 -7.75
C LEU A 210 -15.63 11.47 -8.30
N ILE A 211 -16.33 12.21 -7.44
CA ILE A 211 -17.35 13.21 -7.84
C ILE A 211 -16.67 14.33 -8.65
N ASN A 212 -15.58 14.89 -8.15
CA ASN A 212 -14.89 16.02 -8.80
C ASN A 212 -14.27 15.63 -10.16
N ASN A 213 -14.01 14.35 -10.39
CA ASN A 213 -13.35 13.85 -11.60
C ASN A 213 -14.19 12.77 -12.31
N PHE A 214 -15.51 12.77 -12.12
CA PHE A 214 -16.39 11.69 -12.57
C PHE A 214 -16.25 11.36 -14.05
N GLN A 215 -16.17 12.35 -14.92
CA GLN A 215 -16.03 12.16 -16.37
C GLN A 215 -14.72 11.41 -16.71
N VAL A 216 -13.62 11.76 -16.05
CA VAL A 216 -12.33 11.12 -16.24
C VAL A 216 -12.41 9.67 -15.76
N PHE A 217 -12.98 9.43 -14.57
CA PHE A 217 -13.16 8.08 -14.05
C PHE A 217 -14.04 7.24 -14.97
N ALA A 218 -15.20 7.73 -15.40
CA ALA A 218 -16.12 7.01 -16.27
C ALA A 218 -15.48 6.62 -17.62
N LYS A 219 -14.64 7.50 -18.19
CA LYS A 219 -13.95 7.26 -19.45
C LYS A 219 -12.88 6.17 -19.36
N TYR A 220 -12.10 6.14 -18.27
CA TYR A 220 -10.89 5.31 -18.19
C TYR A 220 -10.97 4.11 -17.25
N ILE A 221 -12.01 4.02 -16.40
CA ILE A 221 -12.12 3.00 -15.35
C ILE A 221 -11.99 1.56 -15.88
N LYS A 222 -12.58 1.26 -17.03
CA LYS A 222 -12.57 -0.10 -17.62
C LYS A 222 -11.15 -0.61 -17.94
N TYR A 223 -10.25 0.28 -18.36
CA TYR A 223 -8.87 -0.08 -18.66
C TYR A 223 -8.01 -0.12 -17.40
N MET A 224 -8.23 0.85 -16.51
CA MET A 224 -7.50 0.94 -15.25
C MET A 224 -7.82 -0.18 -14.29
N LEU A 225 -9.08 -0.64 -14.28
CA LEU A 225 -9.50 -1.74 -13.41
C LEU A 225 -8.72 -3.03 -13.73
N LEU A 226 -8.47 -3.30 -15.02
CA LEU A 226 -7.67 -4.46 -15.43
C LEU A 226 -6.23 -4.35 -14.93
N ILE A 227 -5.61 -3.18 -15.09
CA ILE A 227 -4.23 -2.93 -14.65
C ILE A 227 -4.13 -3.10 -13.12
N VAL A 228 -5.06 -2.49 -12.39
CA VAL A 228 -5.11 -2.56 -10.92
C VAL A 228 -5.37 -3.99 -10.45
N PHE A 229 -6.29 -4.70 -11.11
CA PHE A 229 -6.58 -6.11 -10.84
C PHE A 229 -5.32 -6.98 -10.98
N VAL A 230 -4.62 -6.88 -12.12
CA VAL A 230 -3.42 -7.68 -12.39
C VAL A 230 -2.32 -7.37 -11.37
N HIS A 231 -2.08 -6.09 -11.07
CA HIS A 231 -1.06 -5.70 -10.10
C HIS A 231 -1.41 -6.15 -8.68
N ASN A 232 -2.66 -6.03 -8.26
CA ASN A 232 -3.09 -6.48 -6.93
C ASN A 232 -3.05 -8.02 -6.82
N LEU A 233 -3.46 -8.73 -7.88
CA LEU A 233 -3.34 -10.18 -7.95
C LEU A 233 -1.87 -10.61 -7.84
N LEU A 234 -0.95 -9.93 -8.52
CA LEU A 234 0.48 -10.16 -8.39
C LEU A 234 0.93 -10.03 -6.92
N ALA A 235 0.47 -8.99 -6.21
CA ALA A 235 0.81 -8.79 -4.81
C ALA A 235 0.31 -9.95 -3.91
N PHE A 236 -0.91 -10.44 -4.10
CA PHE A 236 -1.41 -11.61 -3.39
C PHE A 236 -0.63 -12.88 -3.75
N CYS A 237 -0.33 -13.09 -5.03
CA CYS A 237 0.45 -14.24 -5.51
C CYS A 237 1.86 -14.27 -4.91
N ILE A 238 2.53 -13.13 -4.79
CA ILE A 238 3.86 -13.03 -4.15
C ILE A 238 3.78 -13.56 -2.71
N GLY A 239 2.84 -13.06 -1.91
CA GLY A 239 2.67 -13.49 -0.52
C GLY A 239 2.35 -14.98 -0.42
N TYR A 240 1.47 -15.48 -1.27
CA TYR A 240 1.08 -16.89 -1.31
C TYR A 240 2.24 -17.81 -1.71
N LEU A 241 2.90 -17.53 -2.83
CA LEU A 241 4.00 -18.35 -3.35
C LEU A 241 5.21 -18.35 -2.40
N ALA A 242 5.57 -17.18 -1.85
CA ALA A 242 6.63 -17.10 -0.85
C ALA A 242 6.27 -17.95 0.39
N SER A 243 5.03 -17.89 0.85
CA SER A 243 4.58 -18.68 2.00
C SER A 243 4.69 -20.19 1.75
N ILE A 244 4.38 -20.65 0.54
CA ILE A 244 4.56 -22.06 0.14
C ILE A 244 6.04 -22.41 0.06
N MET A 245 6.84 -21.59 -0.63
CA MET A 245 8.28 -21.80 -0.83
C MET A 245 9.01 -21.92 0.52
N PHE A 246 8.68 -21.05 1.46
CA PHE A 246 9.26 -21.07 2.79
C PHE A 246 8.52 -22.01 3.77
N LYS A 247 7.53 -22.78 3.31
CA LYS A 247 6.78 -23.77 4.08
C LYS A 247 6.18 -23.17 5.38
N LEU A 248 5.54 -22.01 5.27
CA LEU A 248 4.89 -21.40 6.42
C LEU A 248 3.65 -22.20 6.87
N PRO A 249 3.31 -22.16 8.17
CA PRO A 249 2.04 -22.70 8.67
C PRO A 249 0.85 -22.07 7.94
N VAL A 250 -0.27 -22.78 7.81
CA VAL A 250 -1.45 -22.34 7.05
C VAL A 250 -1.99 -20.99 7.53
N LYS A 251 -2.00 -20.75 8.85
CA LYS A 251 -2.44 -19.46 9.41
C LYS A 251 -1.54 -18.31 8.96
N ASP A 252 -0.22 -18.52 8.96
CA ASP A 252 0.77 -17.53 8.56
C ASP A 252 0.76 -17.33 7.04
N LEU A 253 0.57 -18.39 6.25
CA LEU A 253 0.36 -18.32 4.80
C LEU A 253 -0.82 -17.40 4.46
N ARG A 254 -1.97 -17.58 5.10
CA ARG A 254 -3.14 -16.71 4.92
C ARG A 254 -2.82 -15.27 5.25
N THR A 255 -2.08 -15.05 6.34
CA THR A 255 -1.68 -13.72 6.78
C THR A 255 -0.77 -13.05 5.79
N VAL A 256 0.36 -13.68 5.44
CA VAL A 256 1.34 -13.11 4.52
C VAL A 256 0.72 -12.85 3.14
N THR A 257 -0.18 -13.74 2.68
CA THR A 257 -0.92 -13.55 1.43
C THR A 257 -1.78 -12.29 1.47
N LEU A 258 -2.63 -12.15 2.48
CA LEU A 258 -3.54 -11.02 2.60
C LEU A 258 -2.80 -9.70 2.85
N ASP A 259 -1.85 -9.69 3.77
CA ASP A 259 -1.07 -8.49 4.11
C ASP A 259 -0.24 -7.98 2.94
N ASN A 260 0.27 -8.87 2.10
CA ASN A 260 1.07 -8.45 0.94
C ASN A 260 0.21 -7.77 -0.14
N GLY A 261 -1.05 -8.16 -0.28
CA GLY A 261 -1.99 -7.56 -1.24
C GLY A 261 -2.72 -6.31 -0.75
N ILE A 262 -2.61 -5.95 0.53
CA ILE A 262 -3.27 -4.79 1.12
C ILE A 262 -2.25 -3.71 1.44
N ARG A 263 -2.29 -2.60 0.67
CA ARG A 263 -1.32 -1.50 0.78
C ARG A 263 -1.94 -0.22 1.33
N ASN A 264 -1.12 0.64 1.90
CA ASN A 264 -1.55 1.95 2.35
C ASN A 264 -1.63 2.95 1.19
N SER A 265 -2.68 2.82 0.37
CA SER A 265 -2.95 3.72 -0.75
C SER A 265 -3.29 5.15 -0.30
N GLY A 266 -3.81 5.31 0.91
CA GLY A 266 -4.04 6.63 1.50
C GLY A 266 -2.74 7.41 1.67
N LEU A 267 -1.67 6.73 2.11
CA LEU A 267 -0.33 7.31 2.14
C LEU A 267 0.14 7.74 0.74
N ALA A 268 0.01 6.86 -0.24
CA ALA A 268 0.42 7.17 -1.61
C ALA A 268 -0.31 8.40 -2.16
N LEU A 269 -1.61 8.51 -1.95
CA LEU A 269 -2.40 9.70 -2.35
C LEU A 269 -1.97 10.96 -1.60
N THR A 270 -1.68 10.86 -0.31
CA THR A 270 -1.18 12.00 0.48
C THR A 270 0.17 12.49 -0.05
N LEU A 271 1.08 11.57 -0.39
CA LEU A 271 2.37 11.92 -0.99
C LEU A 271 2.19 12.61 -2.34
N LEU A 272 1.30 12.09 -3.21
CA LEU A 272 1.01 12.65 -4.53
C LEU A 272 0.40 14.05 -4.49
N ASN A 273 -0.38 14.34 -3.45
CA ASN A 273 -1.03 15.63 -3.27
C ASN A 273 -0.15 16.65 -2.54
N ASN A 274 1.03 16.26 -2.09
CA ASN A 274 1.91 17.18 -1.39
C ASN A 274 2.89 17.87 -2.36
N PRO A 275 2.78 19.20 -2.54
CA PRO A 275 3.64 19.95 -3.48
C PRO A 275 5.13 19.97 -3.09
N LYS A 276 5.47 19.65 -1.85
CA LYS A 276 6.87 19.52 -1.42
C LYS A 276 7.47 18.17 -1.82
N VAL A 277 6.63 17.15 -2.06
CA VAL A 277 7.05 15.80 -2.49
C VAL A 277 6.95 15.67 -3.99
N PHE A 278 5.79 16.04 -4.54
CA PHE A 278 5.52 16.09 -5.97
C PHE A 278 5.16 17.53 -6.32
N PRO A 279 6.12 18.33 -6.83
CA PRO A 279 5.85 19.71 -7.20
C PRO A 279 4.72 19.79 -8.24
N THR A 280 3.60 20.35 -7.84
CA THR A 280 2.48 20.67 -8.72
C THR A 280 2.65 22.12 -9.15
N GLY A 281 3.21 22.35 -10.30
CA GLY A 281 3.45 23.68 -10.86
C GLY A 281 4.27 23.57 -12.13
N ALA A 282 4.24 24.57 -13.01
CA ALA A 282 5.02 24.62 -14.25
C ALA A 282 4.89 23.38 -15.17
N GLY A 283 3.67 22.82 -15.30
CA GLY A 283 3.39 21.72 -16.23
C GLY A 283 3.64 20.30 -15.69
N VAL A 284 3.95 20.12 -14.41
CA VAL A 284 4.03 18.78 -13.81
C VAL A 284 2.62 18.30 -13.49
N VAL A 285 2.16 17.31 -14.24
CA VAL A 285 0.85 16.68 -14.10
C VAL A 285 1.06 15.27 -13.54
N ASN A 286 0.28 14.88 -12.53
CA ASN A 286 0.36 13.55 -11.89
C ASN A 286 -0.98 12.77 -11.95
N GLY A 287 -1.86 13.12 -12.89
CA GLY A 287 -3.21 12.57 -12.98
C GLY A 287 -3.26 11.06 -13.12
N GLY A 288 -2.39 10.47 -13.95
CA GLY A 288 -2.30 9.02 -14.10
C GLY A 288 -1.88 8.32 -12.82
N MET A 289 -0.90 8.90 -12.08
CA MET A 289 -0.46 8.36 -10.78
C MET A 289 -1.60 8.42 -9.74
N MET A 290 -2.29 9.56 -9.66
CA MET A 290 -3.40 9.76 -8.72
C MET A 290 -4.57 8.84 -9.05
N PHE A 291 -4.93 8.72 -10.32
CA PHE A 291 -6.04 7.87 -10.76
C PHE A 291 -5.80 6.41 -10.39
N VAL A 292 -4.65 5.85 -10.77
CA VAL A 292 -4.35 4.44 -10.48
C VAL A 292 -4.25 4.18 -8.98
N THR A 293 -3.68 5.11 -8.23
CA THR A 293 -3.54 4.99 -6.77
C THR A 293 -4.90 5.01 -6.06
N ALA A 294 -5.80 5.90 -6.48
CA ALA A 294 -7.14 5.98 -5.93
C ALA A 294 -7.97 4.73 -6.24
N LEU A 295 -7.97 4.30 -7.50
CA LEU A 295 -8.67 3.09 -7.90
C LEU A 295 -8.11 1.85 -7.19
N TRP A 296 -6.80 1.77 -7.06
CA TRP A 296 -6.12 0.70 -6.32
C TRP A 296 -6.57 0.66 -4.86
N GLY A 297 -6.71 1.85 -4.24
CA GLY A 297 -7.17 2.00 -2.86
C GLY A 297 -8.60 1.49 -2.60
N VAL A 298 -9.47 1.55 -3.57
CA VAL A 298 -10.82 0.96 -3.48
C VAL A 298 -10.78 -0.53 -3.81
N TRP A 299 -10.08 -0.88 -4.90
CA TRP A 299 -10.04 -2.25 -5.41
C TRP A 299 -9.46 -3.25 -4.41
N HIS A 300 -8.32 -2.93 -3.78
CA HIS A 300 -7.65 -3.87 -2.87
C HIS A 300 -8.50 -4.24 -1.65
N LEU A 301 -9.38 -3.33 -1.20
CA LEU A 301 -10.32 -3.63 -0.11
C LEU A 301 -11.34 -4.68 -0.56
N LEU A 302 -11.90 -4.52 -1.76
CA LEU A 302 -12.85 -5.47 -2.32
C LEU A 302 -12.17 -6.83 -2.59
N ALA A 303 -11.06 -6.82 -3.30
CA ALA A 303 -10.31 -8.03 -3.65
C ALA A 303 -9.80 -8.77 -2.41
N GLY A 304 -9.26 -8.04 -1.43
CA GLY A 304 -8.80 -8.61 -0.17
C GLY A 304 -9.93 -9.23 0.65
N PHE A 305 -11.10 -8.60 0.67
CA PHE A 305 -12.27 -9.17 1.35
C PHE A 305 -12.75 -10.45 0.65
N ILE A 306 -12.88 -10.43 -0.68
CA ILE A 306 -13.24 -11.62 -1.46
C ILE A 306 -12.23 -12.75 -1.20
N LEU A 307 -10.93 -12.45 -1.26
CA LEU A 307 -9.89 -13.44 -0.98
C LEU A 307 -9.97 -13.97 0.46
N ALA A 308 -10.22 -13.11 1.45
CA ALA A 308 -10.40 -13.52 2.83
C ALA A 308 -11.59 -14.46 3.01
N VAL A 309 -12.72 -14.21 2.32
CA VAL A 309 -13.86 -15.12 2.26
C VAL A 309 -13.45 -16.46 1.66
N CYS A 310 -12.77 -16.46 0.51
CA CYS A 310 -12.28 -17.67 -0.14
C CYS A 310 -11.36 -18.48 0.80
N LEU A 311 -10.36 -17.81 1.40
CA LEU A 311 -9.41 -18.46 2.32
C LEU A 311 -10.09 -19.02 3.57
N ARG A 312 -11.18 -18.40 4.05
CA ARG A 312 -11.94 -18.89 5.20
C ARG A 312 -12.54 -20.26 4.97
N PHE A 313 -13.06 -20.51 3.75
CA PHE A 313 -13.75 -21.76 3.39
C PHE A 313 -12.81 -22.78 2.74
N LEU A 314 -11.63 -22.40 2.26
CA LEU A 314 -10.65 -23.36 1.75
C LEU A 314 -10.10 -24.24 2.88
N LYS A 315 -10.31 -25.56 2.75
CA LYS A 315 -9.75 -26.58 3.63
C LYS A 315 -8.32 -26.88 3.17
N PHE A 316 -7.33 -26.35 3.87
CA PHE A 316 -5.90 -26.64 3.61
C PHE A 316 -5.41 -27.93 4.30
N ASP A 317 -6.32 -28.77 4.82
CA ASP A 317 -6.00 -29.97 5.60
C ASP A 317 -5.08 -30.95 4.85
N THR A 318 -5.16 -30.99 3.52
CA THR A 318 -4.31 -31.84 2.68
C THR A 318 -2.83 -31.42 2.65
N LEU A 319 -2.53 -30.15 2.87
CA LEU A 319 -1.16 -29.63 2.91
C LEU A 319 -0.48 -29.94 4.27
N ASP A 320 -1.21 -29.87 5.35
CA ASP A 320 -0.70 -30.19 6.72
C ASP A 320 -0.48 -31.69 6.90
N LEU A 321 -1.33 -32.54 6.36
CA LEU A 321 -1.16 -33.99 6.42
C LEU A 321 0.05 -34.51 5.61
N ARG A 322 0.36 -33.89 4.47
CA ARG A 322 1.57 -34.22 3.70
C ARG A 322 2.86 -33.75 4.39
N ARG A 323 2.80 -32.71 5.23
CA ARG A 323 3.95 -32.24 6.03
C ARG A 323 4.24 -33.17 7.20
N LYS A 324 3.20 -33.67 7.90
CA LYS A 324 3.36 -34.66 8.99
C LYS A 324 3.91 -36.01 8.50
N LYS A 325 3.54 -36.47 7.29
CA LYS A 325 4.06 -37.74 6.72
C LYS A 325 5.50 -37.64 6.19
N ARG A 326 6.09 -36.45 6.04
CA ARG A 326 7.51 -36.30 5.64
C ARG A 326 8.45 -36.00 6.79
N SER A 327 7.96 -35.90 8.01
CA SER A 327 8.74 -35.68 9.24
C SER A 327 8.82 -36.94 10.12
N ILE A 328 8.31 -38.08 9.65
CA ILE A 328 8.55 -39.45 10.14
C ILE A 328 9.41 -40.16 9.09
#